data_3b623574d16a31b8c605911a233a8e64
#
_entry.id   3b623574d16a31b8c605911a233a8e64
#
_cell.length_a   1.000
_cell.length_b   1.000
_cell.length_c   1.000
_cell.angle_alpha   90.00
_cell.angle_beta   90.00
_cell.angle_gamma   90.00
#
_symmetry.space_group_name_H-M   'P 1'
#
loop_
_entity.id
_entity.type
_entity.pdbx_description
1 polymer ?
#
loop_
_entity_poly.entity_id
_entity_poly.type
_entity_poly.pdbx_seq_one_letter_code
_entity_poly.pdbx_strand_id
1 'polypeptide(L)' 'GEFEVLTQTLIQEKHLRVQLKAINSNGSSHPKAFNGIWFSRNATLPNPARLAYRVVTDHYQGVARAQLHIEALDDPL' A
#
# COMPACT_ATOMS: atom_id res chain seq x y z
N GLY A 1 7.95 -2.81 4.97
CA GLY A 1 7.20 -2.95 6.18
C GLY A 1 5.99 -3.85 6.04
N GLU A 2 5.40 -4.21 7.17
CA GLU A 2 4.20 -5.03 7.21
C GLU A 2 2.96 -4.15 7.32
N PHE A 3 1.94 -4.47 6.54
CA PHE A 3 0.73 -3.68 6.45
C PHE A 3 -0.52 -4.53 6.57
N GLU A 4 -1.53 -3.99 7.24
CA GLU A 4 -2.89 -4.47 7.15
C GLU A 4 -3.54 -3.90 5.90
N VAL A 5 -4.11 -4.76 5.05
CA VAL A 5 -4.75 -4.33 3.81
C VAL A 5 -6.22 -4.09 4.08
N LEU A 6 -6.65 -2.83 4.03
CA LEU A 6 -8.03 -2.45 4.32
C LEU A 6 -8.93 -2.62 3.11
N THR A 7 -8.50 -2.13 1.96
CA THR A 7 -9.24 -2.25 0.70
C THR A 7 -8.28 -2.50 -0.43
N GLN A 8 -8.77 -3.19 -1.46
CA GLN A 8 -8.02 -3.47 -2.69
C GLN A 8 -8.95 -3.30 -3.87
N THR A 9 -8.49 -2.60 -4.90
CA THR A 9 -9.25 -2.41 -6.12
C THR A 9 -8.33 -2.55 -7.33
N LEU A 10 -8.67 -3.46 -8.25
CA LEU A 10 -7.98 -3.57 -9.52
C LEU A 10 -8.53 -2.54 -10.50
N ILE A 11 -7.65 -1.69 -11.03
CA ILE A 11 -8.02 -0.65 -11.97
C ILE A 11 -7.71 -1.15 -13.38
N GLN A 12 -8.75 -1.33 -14.20
CA GLN A 12 -8.64 -1.79 -15.59
C GLN A 12 -7.79 -3.07 -15.72
N GLU A 13 -7.76 -3.90 -14.67
CA GLU A 13 -6.97 -5.13 -14.62
C GLU A 13 -5.47 -4.90 -14.84
N LYS A 14 -4.98 -3.68 -14.63
CA LYS A 14 -3.58 -3.31 -14.88
C LYS A 14 -2.86 -2.82 -13.63
N HIS A 15 -3.58 -2.19 -12.71
CA HIS A 15 -2.98 -1.60 -11.53
C HIS A 15 -3.77 -1.98 -10.29
N LEU A 16 -3.10 -2.13 -9.17
CA LEU A 16 -3.74 -2.41 -7.89
C LEU A 16 -3.69 -1.17 -7.01
N ARG A 17 -4.85 -0.65 -6.65
CA ARG A 17 -4.98 0.44 -5.68
C ARG A 17 -5.37 -0.15 -4.34
N VAL A 18 -4.72 0.30 -3.27
CA VAL A 18 -4.94 -0.24 -1.93
C VAL A 18 -5.03 0.87 -0.90
N GLN A 19 -5.70 0.56 0.22
CA GLN A 19 -5.59 1.31 1.46
C GLN A 19 -4.97 0.41 2.50
N LEU A 20 -3.95 0.92 3.18
CA LEU A 20 -3.10 0.15 4.07
C LEU A 20 -2.96 0.85 5.42
N LYS A 21 -2.82 0.04 6.47
CA LYS A 21 -2.36 0.52 7.78
C LYS A 21 -1.07 -0.19 8.14
N ALA A 22 -0.07 0.58 8.60
CA ALA A 22 1.18 0.00 9.06
C ALA A 22 0.94 -0.81 10.33
N ILE A 23 1.59 -1.97 10.44
CA ILE A 23 1.52 -2.82 11.63
C ILE A 23 2.81 -2.61 12.43
N ASN A 24 2.64 -2.24 13.70
CA ASN A 24 3.77 -2.05 14.61
C ASN A 24 4.39 -3.39 15.00
N SER A 25 5.60 -3.33 15.57
CA SER A 25 6.32 -4.53 15.99
C SER A 25 5.57 -5.34 17.06
N ASN A 26 4.66 -4.72 17.79
CA ASN A 26 3.83 -5.40 18.80
C ASN A 26 2.51 -5.94 18.23
N GLY A 27 2.32 -5.90 16.91
CA GLY A 27 1.12 -6.40 16.25
C GLY A 27 -0.04 -5.41 16.16
N SER A 28 0.10 -4.20 16.70
CA SER A 28 -0.95 -3.18 16.63
C SER A 28 -0.88 -2.42 15.31
N SER A 29 -2.04 -2.08 14.76
CA SER A 29 -2.11 -1.24 13.56
C SER A 29 -1.91 0.23 13.90
N HIS A 30 -1.20 0.95 13.02
CA HIS A 30 -1.11 2.40 13.10
C HIS A 30 -2.50 2.99 12.83
N PRO A 31 -2.92 4.07 13.54
CA PRO A 31 -4.27 4.61 13.37
C PRO A 31 -4.51 5.26 12.01
N LYS A 32 -3.46 5.66 11.29
CA LYS A 32 -3.59 6.34 10.02
C LYS A 32 -3.52 5.35 8.86
N ALA A 33 -4.48 5.47 7.93
CA ALA A 33 -4.46 4.71 6.69
C ALA A 33 -3.65 5.45 5.61
N PHE A 34 -2.93 4.68 4.79
CA PHE A 34 -2.16 5.20 3.66
C PHE A 34 -2.76 4.70 2.37
N ASN A 35 -2.78 5.56 1.36
CA ASN A 35 -3.12 5.15 0.00
C ASN A 35 -1.88 4.60 -0.67
N GLY A 36 -2.04 3.48 -1.37
CA GLY A 36 -0.96 2.86 -2.12
C GLY A 36 -1.43 2.45 -3.50
N ILE A 37 -0.49 2.35 -4.42
CA ILE A 37 -0.74 1.84 -5.75
C ILE A 37 0.43 0.96 -6.19
N TRP A 38 0.11 -0.15 -6.83
CA TRP A 38 1.09 -1.02 -7.47
C TRP A 38 0.80 -1.06 -8.95
N PHE A 39 1.62 -0.36 -9.71
CA PHE A 39 1.47 -0.29 -11.16
C PHE A 39 1.80 -1.63 -11.82
N SER A 40 1.07 -1.95 -12.88
CA SER A 40 1.27 -3.16 -13.67
C SER A 40 1.09 -4.46 -12.86
N ARG A 41 0.24 -4.43 -11.85
CA ARG A 41 -0.12 -5.63 -11.09
C ARG A 41 -1.61 -5.91 -11.23
N ASN A 42 -1.91 -7.12 -11.64
CA ASN A 42 -3.30 -7.57 -11.84
C ASN A 42 -3.73 -8.62 -10.82
N ALA A 43 -3.11 -8.63 -9.65
CA ALA A 43 -3.43 -9.58 -8.59
C ALA A 43 -3.53 -8.86 -7.25
N THR A 44 -4.38 -9.38 -6.36
CA THR A 44 -4.57 -8.82 -5.02
C THR A 44 -3.41 -9.19 -4.09
N LEU A 45 -3.35 -8.48 -2.96
CA LEU A 45 -2.35 -8.73 -1.92
C LEU A 45 -2.90 -9.66 -0.85
N PRO A 46 -2.03 -10.45 -0.20
CA PRO A 46 -2.43 -11.14 1.04
C PRO A 46 -2.67 -10.11 2.15
N ASN A 47 -3.33 -10.51 3.20
CA ASN A 47 -3.58 -9.66 4.36
C ASN A 47 -3.22 -10.44 5.64
N PRO A 48 -2.20 -10.02 6.40
CA PRO A 48 -1.35 -8.85 6.18
C PRO A 48 -0.35 -9.07 5.03
N ALA A 49 0.21 -7.96 4.54
CA ALA A 49 1.19 -7.99 3.47
C ALA A 49 2.50 -7.32 3.89
N ARG A 50 3.61 -7.92 3.52
CA ARG A 50 4.92 -7.28 3.62
C ARG A 50 5.28 -6.70 2.27
N LEU A 51 5.55 -5.41 2.25
CA LEU A 51 5.70 -4.68 1.01
C LEU A 51 7.01 -3.90 0.98
N ALA A 52 7.69 -3.97 -0.15
CA ALA A 52 8.73 -3.02 -0.50
C ALA A 52 8.06 -1.88 -1.27
N TYR A 53 8.30 -0.65 -0.86
CA TYR A 53 7.59 0.49 -1.40
C TYR A 53 8.45 1.73 -1.38
N ARG A 54 8.01 2.73 -2.15
CA ARG A 54 8.60 4.06 -2.20
C ARG A 54 7.51 5.07 -1.85
N VAL A 55 7.84 6.07 -1.03
CA VAL A 55 6.91 7.15 -0.72
C VAL A 55 7.03 8.22 -1.76
N VAL A 56 5.91 8.58 -2.39
CA VAL A 56 5.86 9.65 -3.38
C VAL A 56 4.90 10.72 -2.86
N THR A 57 5.35 11.97 -2.86
CA THR A 57 4.50 13.09 -2.49
C THR A 57 3.87 13.66 -3.75
N ASP A 58 2.55 13.70 -3.76
CA ASP A 58 1.77 14.27 -4.85
C ASP A 58 1.14 15.58 -4.38
N HIS A 59 1.15 16.58 -5.26
CA HIS A 59 0.53 17.87 -5.00
C HIS A 59 -0.69 18.03 -5.90
N TYR A 60 -1.85 18.08 -5.28
CA TYR A 60 -3.09 18.25 -6.01
C TYR A 60 -3.90 19.37 -5.36
N GLN A 61 -4.24 20.39 -6.14
CA GLN A 61 -4.99 21.57 -5.68
C GLN A 61 -4.39 22.23 -4.45
N GLY A 62 -3.05 22.33 -4.41
CA GLY A 62 -2.34 22.95 -3.29
C GLY A 62 -2.20 22.07 -2.04
N VAL A 63 -2.67 20.83 -2.09
CA VAL A 63 -2.56 19.89 -0.96
C VAL A 63 -1.51 18.84 -1.27
N ALA A 64 -0.52 18.70 -0.39
CA ALA A 64 0.47 17.65 -0.49
C ALA A 64 -0.08 16.35 0.11
N ARG A 65 -0.02 15.26 -0.63
CA ARG A 65 -0.45 13.92 -0.18
C ARG A 65 0.66 12.92 -0.40
N ALA A 66 0.95 12.13 0.62
CA ALA A 66 1.88 11.02 0.49
C ALA A 66 1.13 9.81 -0.06
N GLN A 67 1.72 9.15 -1.04
CA GLN A 67 1.21 7.92 -1.63
C GLN A 67 2.33 6.89 -1.65
N LEU A 68 2.00 5.65 -1.32
CA LEU A 68 2.96 4.55 -1.38
C LEU A 68 2.94 3.93 -2.78
N HIS A 69 4.10 3.92 -3.44
CA HIS A 69 4.26 3.17 -4.69
C HIS A 69 4.87 1.83 -4.35
N ILE A 70 4.06 0.77 -4.46
CA ILE A 70 4.47 -0.58 -4.09
C ILE A 70 5.33 -1.15 -5.22
N GLU A 71 6.49 -1.71 -4.86
CA GLU A 71 7.44 -2.24 -5.81
C GLU A 71 7.51 -3.76 -5.79
N ALA A 72 7.29 -4.37 -4.63
CA ALA A 72 7.39 -5.82 -4.50
C ALA A 72 6.69 -6.32 -3.24
N LEU A 73 6.29 -7.59 -3.27
CA LEU A 73 5.96 -8.34 -2.05
C LEU A 73 7.27 -8.85 -1.45
N ASP A 74 7.45 -8.55 -0.17
CA ASP A 74 8.60 -9.02 0.59
C ASP A 74 8.16 -10.25 1.37
N ASP A 75 8.16 -11.40 0.71
CA ASP A 75 7.74 -12.66 1.34
C ASP A 75 8.85 -13.19 2.23
N PRO A 76 8.56 -13.46 3.51
CA PRO A 76 9.53 -14.17 4.36
C PRO A 76 9.67 -15.61 3.87
N LEU A 77 10.88 -16.00 3.70
CA LEU A 77 11.19 -17.40 3.40
C LEU A 77 11.00 -18.27 4.63
#